data_280a3a99b541b05723ff7e6d23ca720a
#
_entry.id   280a3a99b541b05723ff7e6d23ca720a
#
_cell.length_a   1.000
_cell.length_b   1.000
_cell.length_c   1.000
_cell.angle_alpha   90.00
_cell.angle_beta   90.00
_cell.angle_gamma   90.00
#
_symmetry.space_group_name_H-M   'P 1'
#
loop_
_entity.id
_entity.type
_entity.pdbx_description
1 polymer ?
#
loop_
_entity_poly.entity_id
_entity_poly.type
_entity_poly.pdbx_seq_one_letter_code
_entity_poly.pdbx_strand_id
1 'polypeptide(L)'
;MAKTKQEIRVWLDRQVGQSIAKTDGGYPGQCVSLIQALLAFLGASDGKTAMGNAKDFGDALVARGIAKNGNGWLNICVNRNMGWGYGHIWIDLHNETNYEQNGARALATTKGTRPIGQAQQIINLDQYVTGDAPAPAPQPAPSGAVAQLGTFESQVNGLRIRRSPSMNGAVVGSFDVGGKVKYDSCVDAEGYRWISWIGNSGNRNYAACRTLDNSTIFGKAY
;
A
#
# COMPACT_ATOMS: atom_id res chain seq x y z
N MET A 1 -2.82 10.72 16.00
CA MET A 1 -2.29 9.39 16.42
C MET A 1 -1.31 8.92 15.35
N ALA A 2 -0.16 8.36 15.75
CA ALA A 2 0.80 7.81 14.80
C ALA A 2 0.18 6.67 13.99
N LYS A 3 0.65 6.48 12.76
CA LYS A 3 0.17 5.46 11.82
C LYS A 3 1.08 4.24 11.86
N THR A 4 0.53 3.06 11.70
CA THR A 4 1.33 1.85 11.52
C THR A 4 2.00 1.86 10.15
N LYS A 5 3.13 1.15 10.01
CA LYS A 5 3.79 0.95 8.72
C LYS A 5 2.83 0.38 7.67
N GLN A 6 1.97 -0.56 8.08
CA GLN A 6 0.96 -1.16 7.19
C GLN A 6 -0.08 -0.16 6.71
N GLU A 7 -0.61 0.73 7.58
CA GLU A 7 -1.55 1.78 7.18
C GLU A 7 -0.92 2.72 6.15
N ILE A 8 0.35 3.08 6.34
CA ILE A 8 1.10 3.95 5.42
C ILE A 8 1.29 3.27 4.06
N ARG A 9 1.72 1.99 4.03
CA ARG A 9 1.85 1.23 2.79
C ARG A 9 0.53 1.17 2.02
N VAL A 10 -0.55 0.81 2.69
CA VAL A 10 -1.89 0.71 2.07
C VAL A 10 -2.36 2.07 1.55
N TRP A 11 -2.11 3.15 2.30
CA TRP A 11 -2.46 4.50 1.85
C TRP A 11 -1.67 4.87 0.60
N LEU A 12 -0.35 4.69 0.58
CA LEU A 12 0.52 4.99 -0.55
C LEU A 12 0.18 4.16 -1.79
N ASP A 13 -0.07 2.86 -1.63
CA ASP A 13 -0.44 1.97 -2.74
C ASP A 13 -1.75 2.41 -3.43
N ARG A 14 -2.70 2.96 -2.68
CA ARG A 14 -3.94 3.51 -3.24
C ARG A 14 -3.73 4.77 -4.07
N GLN A 15 -2.62 5.48 -3.88
CA GLN A 15 -2.30 6.69 -4.65
C GLN A 15 -1.70 6.35 -6.01
N VAL A 16 -1.17 5.14 -6.21
CA VAL A 16 -0.53 4.74 -7.48
C VAL A 16 -1.51 4.85 -8.66
N GLY A 17 -1.08 5.54 -9.70
CA GLY A 17 -1.90 5.85 -10.87
C GLY A 17 -2.81 7.07 -10.71
N GLN A 18 -2.90 7.66 -9.50
CA GLN A 18 -3.74 8.83 -9.22
C GLN A 18 -2.94 10.13 -9.34
N SER A 19 -3.62 11.21 -9.71
CA SER A 19 -3.11 12.59 -9.68
C SER A 19 -3.52 13.24 -8.35
N ILE A 20 -2.65 13.16 -7.36
CA ILE A 20 -2.93 13.62 -6.01
C ILE A 20 -2.76 15.12 -5.92
N ALA A 21 -3.73 15.81 -5.33
CA ALA A 21 -3.70 17.21 -4.98
C ALA A 21 -3.38 17.43 -3.50
N LYS A 22 -3.06 18.66 -3.12
CA LYS A 22 -3.09 19.10 -1.71
C LYS A 22 -4.52 18.95 -1.16
N THR A 23 -4.68 18.99 0.17
CA THR A 23 -5.99 18.85 0.82
C THR A 23 -7.02 19.92 0.43
N ASP A 24 -6.57 21.08 -0.06
CA ASP A 24 -7.42 22.14 -0.62
C ASP A 24 -7.72 21.98 -2.12
N GLY A 25 -7.29 20.88 -2.73
CA GLY A 25 -7.42 20.61 -4.17
C GLY A 25 -6.38 21.31 -5.04
N GLY A 26 -5.45 22.09 -4.45
CA GLY A 26 -4.44 22.82 -5.20
C GLY A 26 -3.33 21.93 -5.76
N TYR A 27 -2.79 22.34 -6.92
CA TYR A 27 -1.63 21.73 -7.58
C TYR A 27 -1.73 20.21 -7.77
N PRO A 28 -2.80 19.68 -8.42
CA PRO A 28 -2.94 18.25 -8.65
C PRO A 28 -1.75 17.72 -9.47
N GLY A 29 -1.30 16.52 -9.14
CA GLY A 29 -0.23 15.84 -9.86
C GLY A 29 1.20 16.34 -9.59
N GLN A 30 1.40 17.37 -8.78
CA GLN A 30 2.76 17.86 -8.47
C GLN A 30 3.43 17.05 -7.37
N CYS A 31 4.76 16.92 -7.43
CA CYS A 31 5.53 16.12 -6.47
C CYS A 31 5.32 16.57 -5.01
N VAL A 32 5.25 17.89 -4.76
CA VAL A 32 4.95 18.43 -3.43
C VAL A 32 3.55 18.11 -2.94
N SER A 33 2.59 17.93 -3.85
CA SER A 33 1.20 17.65 -3.48
C SER A 33 1.01 16.25 -2.88
N LEU A 34 1.75 15.27 -3.38
CA LEU A 34 1.78 13.92 -2.78
C LEU A 34 2.34 13.98 -1.36
N ILE A 35 3.41 14.76 -1.13
CA ILE A 35 3.99 14.94 0.21
C ILE A 35 2.99 15.64 1.13
N GLN A 36 2.34 16.71 0.68
CA GLN A 36 1.31 17.42 1.44
C GLN A 36 0.16 16.50 1.85
N ALA A 37 -0.32 15.66 0.93
CA ALA A 37 -1.36 14.69 1.22
C ALA A 37 -0.91 13.63 2.23
N LEU A 38 0.36 13.17 2.14
CA LEU A 38 0.95 12.27 3.14
C LEU A 38 1.00 12.93 4.52
N LEU A 39 1.47 14.18 4.61
CA LEU A 39 1.55 14.90 5.88
C LEU A 39 0.17 15.06 6.53
N ALA A 40 -0.87 15.33 5.74
CA ALA A 40 -2.25 15.38 6.22
C ALA A 40 -2.73 14.00 6.71
N PHE A 41 -2.47 12.95 5.96
CA PHE A 41 -2.80 11.57 6.35
C PHE A 41 -2.13 11.16 7.67
N LEU A 42 -0.89 11.58 7.88
CA LEU A 42 -0.15 11.34 9.14
C LEU A 42 -0.62 12.22 10.30
N GLY A 43 -1.42 13.26 10.04
CA GLY A 43 -1.75 14.29 11.03
C GLY A 43 -0.56 15.18 11.38
N ALA A 44 0.44 15.26 10.51
CA ALA A 44 1.65 16.06 10.69
C ALA A 44 1.47 17.52 10.26
N SER A 45 0.54 17.80 9.37
CA SER A 45 0.13 19.13 8.93
C SER A 45 -1.30 19.13 8.36
N ASP A 46 -1.81 20.30 7.98
CA ASP A 46 -3.09 20.47 7.31
C ASP A 46 -3.10 19.99 5.83
N GLY A 47 -1.92 19.67 5.29
CA GLY A 47 -1.74 19.23 3.90
C GLY A 47 -1.95 20.31 2.84
N LYS A 48 -2.07 21.57 3.21
CA LYS A 48 -2.28 22.70 2.30
C LYS A 48 -1.31 23.87 2.50
N THR A 49 -0.78 24.06 3.71
CA THR A 49 0.15 25.16 4.01
C THR A 49 1.36 25.12 3.08
N ALA A 50 1.61 26.20 2.35
CA ALA A 50 2.74 26.31 1.43
C ALA A 50 4.08 26.24 2.19
N MET A 51 5.01 25.45 1.66
CA MET A 51 6.37 25.25 2.22
C MET A 51 7.46 25.48 1.16
N GLY A 52 7.15 26.21 0.09
CA GLY A 52 8.07 26.49 -1.01
C GLY A 52 8.03 25.43 -2.13
N ASN A 53 9.05 25.43 -2.95
CA ASN A 53 9.26 24.44 -4.01
C ASN A 53 9.82 23.13 -3.43
N ALA A 54 9.87 22.09 -4.23
CA ALA A 54 10.38 20.78 -3.78
C ALA A 54 11.79 20.87 -3.16
N LYS A 55 12.66 21.72 -3.71
CA LYS A 55 14.04 21.97 -3.19
C LYS A 55 14.09 22.56 -1.79
N ASP A 56 13.06 23.30 -1.40
CA ASP A 56 12.98 24.03 -0.13
C ASP A 56 12.23 23.23 0.94
N PHE A 57 11.46 22.23 0.50
CA PHE A 57 10.49 21.52 1.31
C PHE A 57 11.11 20.77 2.48
N GLY A 58 12.27 20.13 2.26
CA GLY A 58 12.98 19.38 3.29
C GLY A 58 13.41 20.29 4.44
N ASP A 59 14.02 21.43 4.14
CA ASP A 59 14.47 22.40 5.14
C ASP A 59 13.27 23.00 5.88
N ALA A 60 12.18 23.30 5.17
CA ALA A 60 10.95 23.83 5.77
C ALA A 60 10.30 22.87 6.74
N LEU A 61 10.30 21.56 6.44
CA LEU A 61 9.75 20.52 7.33
C LEU A 61 10.61 20.35 8.59
N VAL A 62 11.91 20.37 8.46
CA VAL A 62 12.85 20.28 9.61
C VAL A 62 12.73 21.52 10.49
N ALA A 63 12.74 22.73 9.90
CA ALA A 63 12.62 23.98 10.65
C ALA A 63 11.31 24.09 11.46
N ARG A 64 10.24 23.43 10.99
CA ARG A 64 8.94 23.37 11.69
C ARG A 64 8.82 22.21 12.68
N GLY A 65 9.87 21.38 12.83
CA GLY A 65 9.84 20.19 13.69
C GLY A 65 8.94 19.07 13.19
N ILE A 66 8.47 19.15 11.92
CA ILE A 66 7.62 18.12 11.31
C ILE A 66 8.45 16.90 10.90
N ALA A 67 9.70 17.10 10.50
CA ALA A 67 10.62 16.04 10.11
C ALA A 67 11.97 16.18 10.83
N LYS A 68 12.75 15.09 10.81
CA LYS A 68 14.13 15.05 11.31
C LYS A 68 15.10 14.78 10.16
N ASN A 69 16.29 15.40 10.18
CA ASN A 69 17.34 15.04 9.25
C ASN A 69 17.79 13.59 9.45
N GLY A 70 18.14 12.94 8.35
CA GLY A 70 18.66 11.58 8.33
C GLY A 70 17.65 10.54 7.84
N ASN A 71 18.17 9.35 7.64
CA ASN A 71 17.42 8.21 7.11
C ASN A 71 16.62 7.52 8.23
N GLY A 72 15.37 7.20 7.97
CA GLY A 72 14.47 6.46 8.82
C GLY A 72 13.75 5.37 8.03
N TRP A 73 12.62 4.89 8.49
CA TRP A 73 11.77 4.00 7.72
C TRP A 73 10.89 4.76 6.72
N LEU A 74 10.28 5.90 7.14
CA LEU A 74 9.46 6.75 6.28
C LEU A 74 10.26 8.00 5.92
N ASN A 75 10.86 8.00 4.75
CA ASN A 75 11.71 9.08 4.28
C ASN A 75 10.99 9.99 3.29
N ILE A 76 11.34 11.27 3.35
CA ILE A 76 11.13 12.24 2.29
C ILE A 76 12.50 12.55 1.70
N CYS A 77 12.64 12.32 0.41
CA CYS A 77 13.87 12.49 -0.36
C CYS A 77 13.76 13.73 -1.24
N VAL A 78 14.77 14.58 -1.23
CA VAL A 78 14.83 15.84 -2.00
C VAL A 78 16.02 15.82 -2.92
N ASN A 79 15.81 16.14 -4.20
CA ASN A 79 16.86 16.48 -5.15
C ASN A 79 16.66 17.92 -5.63
N ARG A 80 17.60 18.81 -5.28
CA ARG A 80 17.51 20.24 -5.55
C ARG A 80 17.81 20.62 -7.00
N ASN A 81 18.50 19.74 -7.73
CA ASN A 81 18.97 19.99 -9.10
C ASN A 81 17.99 19.53 -10.18
N MET A 82 16.92 18.84 -9.80
CA MET A 82 15.88 18.36 -10.72
C MET A 82 14.78 19.40 -10.92
N GLY A 83 13.84 19.12 -11.84
CA GLY A 83 12.60 19.89 -11.97
C GLY A 83 12.83 21.35 -12.41
N TRP A 84 13.74 21.61 -13.35
CA TRP A 84 13.94 22.96 -13.94
C TRP A 84 14.29 24.04 -12.89
N GLY A 85 15.01 23.65 -11.83
CA GLY A 85 15.39 24.54 -10.74
C GLY A 85 14.39 24.63 -9.58
N TYR A 86 13.25 23.95 -9.68
CA TYR A 86 12.26 23.83 -8.58
C TYR A 86 12.57 22.70 -7.62
N GLY A 87 13.45 21.78 -8.00
CA GLY A 87 13.74 20.55 -7.28
C GLY A 87 12.71 19.46 -7.56
N HIS A 88 12.99 18.26 -7.04
CA HIS A 88 12.05 17.14 -7.01
C HIS A 88 12.04 16.50 -5.64
N ILE A 89 10.89 15.96 -5.24
CA ILE A 89 10.67 15.37 -3.92
C ILE A 89 9.86 14.08 -4.05
N TRP A 90 10.22 13.06 -3.27
CA TRP A 90 9.54 11.76 -3.28
C TRP A 90 9.57 11.10 -1.90
N ILE A 91 8.78 10.07 -1.73
CA ILE A 91 8.68 9.26 -0.53
C ILE A 91 9.51 7.98 -0.75
N ASP A 92 10.29 7.58 0.24
CA ASP A 92 11.02 6.32 0.25
C ASP A 92 10.72 5.55 1.53
N LEU A 93 10.27 4.32 1.39
CA LEU A 93 10.14 3.37 2.48
C LEU A 93 11.43 2.55 2.53
N HIS A 94 12.26 2.82 3.51
CA HIS A 94 13.61 2.26 3.61
C HIS A 94 13.64 0.74 3.42
N ASN A 95 14.47 0.28 2.47
CA ASN A 95 14.62 -1.12 2.06
C ASN A 95 13.35 -1.79 1.49
N GLU A 96 12.31 -1.03 1.15
CA GLU A 96 11.08 -1.55 0.57
C GLU A 96 10.84 -1.00 -0.84
N THR A 97 10.33 0.22 -0.94
CA THR A 97 9.96 0.85 -2.21
C THR A 97 9.84 2.36 -2.06
N ASN A 98 9.68 3.04 -3.16
CA ASN A 98 9.50 4.49 -3.20
C ASN A 98 8.25 4.88 -4.00
N TYR A 99 7.77 6.10 -3.77
CA TYR A 99 6.61 6.69 -4.43
C TYR A 99 6.92 8.13 -4.82
N GLU A 100 6.61 8.48 -6.06
CA GLU A 100 6.78 9.85 -6.54
C GLU A 100 5.58 10.28 -7.39
N GLN A 101 5.43 11.58 -7.56
CA GLN A 101 4.45 12.18 -8.47
C GLN A 101 5.15 13.24 -9.31
N ASN A 102 4.72 13.43 -10.56
CA ASN A 102 5.36 14.32 -11.54
C ASN A 102 6.86 14.01 -11.77
N GLY A 103 7.19 12.73 -11.75
CA GLY A 103 8.54 12.22 -11.99
C GLY A 103 8.58 11.32 -13.23
N ALA A 104 8.66 10.01 -13.01
CA ALA A 104 8.75 9.02 -14.09
C ALA A 104 7.48 8.95 -14.97
N ARG A 105 6.32 9.32 -14.43
CA ARG A 105 5.05 9.41 -15.15
C ARG A 105 4.38 10.73 -14.82
N ALA A 106 4.19 11.57 -15.83
CA ALA A 106 3.65 12.91 -15.68
C ALA A 106 2.32 12.92 -14.92
N LEU A 107 2.23 13.77 -13.88
CA LEU A 107 1.04 14.06 -13.09
C LEU A 107 0.36 12.86 -12.41
N ALA A 108 0.97 11.68 -12.42
CA ALA A 108 0.45 10.51 -11.74
C ALA A 108 1.48 9.97 -10.71
N THR A 109 0.98 9.43 -9.62
CA THR A 109 1.82 8.75 -8.63
C THR A 109 2.34 7.44 -9.20
N THR A 110 3.64 7.21 -9.09
CA THR A 110 4.34 5.97 -9.49
C THR A 110 5.00 5.32 -8.29
N LYS A 111 5.28 4.02 -8.40
CA LYS A 111 5.91 3.20 -7.36
C LYS A 111 7.18 2.55 -7.91
N GLY A 112 8.25 2.55 -7.11
CA GLY A 112 9.51 1.86 -7.44
C GLY A 112 10.34 2.52 -8.55
N THR A 113 10.12 3.80 -8.82
CA THR A 113 10.72 4.49 -9.98
C THR A 113 11.94 5.35 -9.65
N ARG A 114 12.11 5.73 -8.37
CA ARG A 114 13.19 6.67 -7.98
C ARG A 114 13.97 6.18 -6.76
N PRO A 115 15.20 5.70 -6.95
CA PRO A 115 16.04 5.23 -5.85
C PRO A 115 16.47 6.35 -4.91
N ILE A 116 16.59 6.01 -3.62
CA ILE A 116 17.01 6.94 -2.55
C ILE A 116 18.39 7.57 -2.80
N GLY A 117 19.29 6.86 -3.49
CA GLY A 117 20.64 7.36 -3.84
C GLY A 117 20.66 8.59 -4.75
N GLN A 118 19.52 8.98 -5.33
CA GLN A 118 19.39 10.24 -6.08
C GLN A 118 19.06 11.44 -5.19
N ALA A 119 18.82 11.25 -3.90
CA ALA A 119 18.54 12.32 -2.96
C ALA A 119 19.80 13.06 -2.57
N GLN A 120 19.72 14.40 -2.50
CA GLN A 120 20.73 15.28 -1.92
C GLN A 120 20.43 15.58 -0.45
N GLN A 121 19.16 15.46 -0.06
CA GLN A 121 18.73 15.55 1.32
C GLN A 121 17.73 14.43 1.60
N ILE A 122 17.90 13.78 2.74
CA ILE A 122 16.96 12.79 3.28
C ILE A 122 16.53 13.28 4.65
N ILE A 123 15.23 13.36 4.84
CA ILE A 123 14.59 13.62 6.13
C ILE A 123 13.60 12.52 6.42
N ASN A 124 13.33 12.23 7.69
CA ASN A 124 12.39 11.18 8.06
C ASN A 124 11.20 11.71 8.86
N LEU A 125 10.09 10.97 8.77
CA LEU A 125 8.82 11.21 9.45
C LEU A 125 8.52 10.12 10.49
N ASP A 126 9.54 9.40 10.97
CA ASP A 126 9.37 8.23 11.85
C ASP A 126 8.67 8.57 13.18
N GLN A 127 8.67 9.83 13.58
CA GLN A 127 7.91 10.30 14.75
C GLN A 127 6.39 10.14 14.60
N TYR A 128 5.88 9.96 13.36
CA TYR A 128 4.47 9.70 13.04
C TYR A 128 4.21 8.21 12.71
N VAL A 129 5.24 7.37 12.83
CA VAL A 129 5.19 5.95 12.48
C VAL A 129 5.22 5.11 13.75
N THR A 130 4.30 4.21 13.89
CA THR A 130 4.42 3.10 14.83
C THR A 130 4.90 1.85 14.10
N GLY A 131 5.53 0.94 14.82
CA GLY A 131 5.78 -0.41 14.32
C GLY A 131 4.47 -1.00 13.76
N ASP A 132 4.58 -1.94 12.83
CA ASP A 132 3.39 -2.71 12.48
C ASP A 132 2.82 -3.25 13.80
N ALA A 133 1.52 -3.03 14.02
CA ALA A 133 0.86 -3.76 15.09
C ALA A 133 1.26 -5.24 14.94
N PRO A 134 1.55 -5.97 16.03
CA PRO A 134 1.77 -7.40 15.93
C PRO A 134 0.69 -7.91 14.99
N ALA A 135 1.11 -8.58 13.89
CA ALA A 135 0.14 -9.11 12.93
C ALA A 135 -0.98 -9.71 13.77
N PRO A 136 -2.26 -9.33 13.59
CA PRO A 136 -3.33 -9.90 14.40
C PRO A 136 -3.03 -11.38 14.47
N ALA A 137 -2.96 -11.93 15.69
CA ALA A 137 -2.61 -13.33 15.87
C ALA A 137 -3.37 -14.09 14.79
N PRO A 138 -2.72 -14.95 13.98
CA PRO A 138 -3.30 -15.50 12.77
C PRO A 138 -4.75 -15.86 13.08
N GLN A 139 -5.70 -15.19 12.44
CA GLN A 139 -7.11 -15.41 12.77
C GLN A 139 -7.31 -16.93 12.66
N PRO A 140 -7.71 -17.63 13.70
CA PRO A 140 -7.76 -19.08 13.69
C PRO A 140 -8.45 -19.51 12.40
N ALA A 141 -7.91 -20.50 11.73
CA ALA A 141 -8.61 -21.09 10.60
C ALA A 141 -10.01 -21.46 11.08
N PRO A 142 -11.06 -21.28 10.27
CA PRO A 142 -12.43 -21.60 10.69
C PRO A 142 -12.50 -23.06 11.15
N SER A 143 -13.41 -23.34 12.06
CA SER A 143 -13.68 -24.72 12.48
C SER A 143 -13.85 -25.61 11.25
N GLY A 144 -13.10 -26.70 11.18
CA GLY A 144 -13.07 -27.60 10.02
C GLY A 144 -12.07 -27.23 8.91
N ALA A 145 -11.28 -26.17 9.06
CA ALA A 145 -10.21 -25.91 8.10
C ALA A 145 -9.04 -26.89 8.27
N VAL A 146 -8.53 -27.35 7.14
CA VAL A 146 -7.33 -28.18 7.07
C VAL A 146 -6.14 -27.31 6.67
N ALA A 147 -5.06 -27.34 7.45
CA ALA A 147 -3.81 -26.67 7.10
C ALA A 147 -3.27 -27.28 5.80
N GLN A 148 -3.07 -26.45 4.80
CA GLN A 148 -2.55 -26.85 3.49
C GLN A 148 -1.86 -25.64 2.86
N LEU A 149 -0.55 -25.73 2.69
CA LEU A 149 0.24 -24.70 1.99
C LEU A 149 0.21 -24.96 0.49
N GLY A 150 0.04 -23.91 -0.30
CA GLY A 150 0.08 -24.01 -1.75
C GLY A 150 -0.02 -22.66 -2.43
N THR A 151 0.00 -22.71 -3.76
CA THR A 151 -0.29 -21.55 -4.61
C THR A 151 -1.60 -21.83 -5.36
N PHE A 152 -2.50 -20.85 -5.34
CA PHE A 152 -3.72 -20.86 -6.14
C PHE A 152 -3.56 -19.91 -7.32
N GLU A 153 -4.05 -20.32 -8.47
CA GLU A 153 -4.13 -19.51 -9.70
C GLU A 153 -5.57 -19.54 -10.23
N SER A 154 -6.20 -18.38 -10.36
CA SER A 154 -7.56 -18.26 -10.87
C SER A 154 -7.62 -18.62 -12.36
N GLN A 155 -8.60 -19.41 -12.74
CA GLN A 155 -8.93 -19.76 -14.13
C GLN A 155 -10.16 -19.02 -14.67
N VAL A 156 -10.77 -18.17 -13.84
CA VAL A 156 -11.96 -17.39 -14.21
C VAL A 156 -11.74 -15.91 -13.87
N ASN A 157 -12.42 -15.02 -14.61
CA ASN A 157 -12.44 -13.60 -14.30
C ASN A 157 -13.45 -13.29 -13.20
N GLY A 158 -13.13 -12.30 -12.36
CA GLY A 158 -14.04 -11.81 -11.32
C GLY A 158 -14.27 -12.79 -10.18
N LEU A 159 -13.38 -13.76 -9.94
CA LEU A 159 -13.48 -14.68 -8.79
C LEU A 159 -13.40 -13.88 -7.50
N ARG A 160 -14.51 -13.84 -6.75
CA ARG A 160 -14.61 -12.98 -5.57
C ARG A 160 -13.75 -13.46 -4.41
N ILE A 161 -13.01 -12.52 -3.84
CA ILE A 161 -12.28 -12.67 -2.57
C ILE A 161 -13.19 -12.19 -1.45
N ARG A 162 -13.37 -13.02 -0.41
CA ARG A 162 -14.34 -12.78 0.67
C ARG A 162 -13.70 -12.86 2.05
N ARG A 163 -14.40 -12.32 3.07
CA ARG A 163 -13.97 -12.37 4.47
C ARG A 163 -14.40 -13.62 5.23
N SER A 164 -15.25 -14.45 4.63
CA SER A 164 -15.65 -15.74 5.19
C SER A 164 -15.83 -16.76 4.06
N PRO A 165 -15.75 -18.07 4.33
CA PRO A 165 -15.99 -19.12 3.35
C PRO A 165 -17.50 -19.31 3.11
N SER A 166 -18.14 -18.25 2.62
CA SER A 166 -19.57 -18.16 2.39
C SER A 166 -19.88 -17.33 1.16
N MET A 167 -20.88 -17.73 0.38
CA MET A 167 -21.36 -16.95 -0.76
C MET A 167 -21.96 -15.61 -0.34
N ASN A 168 -22.36 -15.46 0.92
CA ASN A 168 -22.83 -14.22 1.54
C ASN A 168 -21.71 -13.42 2.25
N GLY A 169 -20.48 -13.95 2.30
CA GLY A 169 -19.34 -13.27 2.90
C GLY A 169 -19.01 -11.94 2.20
N ALA A 170 -18.63 -10.93 2.99
CA ALA A 170 -18.28 -9.62 2.48
C ALA A 170 -17.17 -9.71 1.40
N VAL A 171 -17.42 -9.16 0.22
CA VAL A 171 -16.48 -9.14 -0.91
C VAL A 171 -15.43 -8.04 -0.66
N VAL A 172 -14.16 -8.38 -0.76
CA VAL A 172 -13.03 -7.47 -0.51
C VAL A 172 -12.08 -7.33 -1.70
N GLY A 173 -12.36 -8.03 -2.79
CA GLY A 173 -11.61 -7.99 -4.04
C GLY A 173 -12.02 -9.12 -4.97
N SER A 174 -11.29 -9.28 -6.06
CA SER A 174 -11.47 -10.38 -7.01
C SER A 174 -10.14 -10.76 -7.65
N PHE A 175 -10.08 -11.98 -8.15
CA PHE A 175 -9.05 -12.43 -9.09
C PHE A 175 -9.60 -12.46 -10.51
N ASP A 176 -8.79 -12.05 -11.47
CA ASP A 176 -8.98 -12.38 -12.88
C ASP A 176 -8.15 -13.61 -13.25
N VAL A 177 -8.35 -14.14 -14.47
CA VAL A 177 -7.59 -15.29 -14.97
C VAL A 177 -6.09 -15.05 -14.83
N GLY A 178 -5.37 -16.02 -14.27
CA GLY A 178 -3.93 -15.93 -13.98
C GLY A 178 -3.57 -15.22 -12.67
N GLY A 179 -4.55 -14.64 -11.96
CA GLY A 179 -4.34 -14.06 -10.63
C GLY A 179 -3.90 -15.13 -9.63
N LYS A 180 -2.80 -14.88 -8.90
CA LYS A 180 -2.16 -15.86 -8.00
C LYS A 180 -2.14 -15.40 -6.56
N VAL A 181 -2.25 -16.37 -5.64
CA VAL A 181 -2.04 -16.15 -4.21
C VAL A 181 -1.46 -17.40 -3.55
N LYS A 182 -0.59 -17.19 -2.55
CA LYS A 182 -0.18 -18.26 -1.62
C LYS A 182 -1.27 -18.41 -0.56
N TYR A 183 -1.73 -19.63 -0.32
CA TYR A 183 -2.71 -19.93 0.71
C TYR A 183 -2.11 -20.86 1.77
N ASP A 184 -2.67 -20.83 2.98
CA ASP A 184 -2.21 -21.57 4.16
C ASP A 184 -3.18 -22.64 4.64
N SER A 185 -4.42 -22.61 4.18
CA SER A 185 -5.44 -23.58 4.59
C SER A 185 -6.58 -23.68 3.58
N CYS A 186 -7.32 -24.79 3.68
CA CYS A 186 -8.54 -25.03 2.93
C CYS A 186 -9.69 -25.35 3.89
N VAL A 187 -10.90 -24.99 3.48
CA VAL A 187 -12.13 -25.35 4.22
C VAL A 187 -13.24 -25.68 3.24
N ASP A 188 -14.03 -26.70 3.57
CA ASP A 188 -15.22 -27.05 2.82
C ASP A 188 -16.45 -26.43 3.48
N ALA A 189 -17.14 -25.56 2.75
CA ALA A 189 -18.32 -24.85 3.23
C ALA A 189 -19.27 -24.51 2.07
N GLU A 190 -20.57 -24.57 2.33
CA GLU A 190 -21.65 -24.20 1.38
C GLU A 190 -21.51 -24.85 -0.02
N GLY A 191 -21.07 -26.10 -0.07
CA GLY A 191 -20.90 -26.84 -1.33
C GLY A 191 -19.62 -26.55 -2.11
N TYR A 192 -18.74 -25.73 -1.55
CA TYR A 192 -17.48 -25.34 -2.16
C TYR A 192 -16.28 -25.72 -1.30
N ARG A 193 -15.14 -26.00 -1.95
CA ARG A 193 -13.82 -25.94 -1.32
C ARG A 193 -13.28 -24.55 -1.45
N TRP A 194 -12.95 -23.92 -0.31
CA TRP A 194 -12.38 -22.60 -0.22
C TRP A 194 -10.90 -22.71 0.14
N ILE A 195 -10.04 -21.99 -0.57
CA ILE A 195 -8.69 -21.68 -0.09
C ILE A 195 -8.76 -20.49 0.84
N SER A 196 -7.85 -20.40 1.81
CA SER A 196 -7.76 -19.21 2.65
C SER A 196 -6.32 -18.79 2.93
N TRP A 197 -6.13 -17.50 3.17
CA TRP A 197 -4.83 -16.88 3.43
C TRP A 197 -5.00 -15.60 4.23
N ILE A 198 -3.92 -15.17 4.90
CA ILE A 198 -3.88 -13.86 5.52
C ILE A 198 -3.50 -12.83 4.45
N GLY A 199 -4.38 -11.87 4.19
CA GLY A 199 -4.14 -10.76 3.25
C GLY A 199 -3.27 -9.66 3.86
N ASN A 200 -2.88 -8.69 3.03
CA ASN A 200 -2.04 -7.56 3.45
C ASN A 200 -2.65 -6.71 4.58
N SER A 201 -3.96 -6.78 4.80
CA SER A 201 -4.66 -6.12 5.91
C SER A 201 -4.56 -6.88 7.24
N GLY A 202 -3.85 -8.02 7.29
CA GLY A 202 -3.82 -8.91 8.47
C GLY A 202 -5.09 -9.75 8.65
N ASN A 203 -6.12 -9.54 7.85
CA ASN A 203 -7.35 -10.30 7.92
C ASN A 203 -7.30 -11.53 7.01
N ARG A 204 -8.00 -12.60 7.43
CA ARG A 204 -8.16 -13.79 6.61
C ARG A 204 -9.09 -13.53 5.42
N ASN A 205 -8.68 -14.02 4.26
CA ASN A 205 -9.41 -13.98 3.01
C ASN A 205 -9.73 -15.39 2.54
N TYR A 206 -10.75 -15.50 1.71
CA TYR A 206 -11.23 -16.76 1.16
C TYR A 206 -11.58 -16.60 -0.32
N ALA A 207 -11.27 -17.62 -1.12
CA ALA A 207 -11.76 -17.74 -2.48
C ALA A 207 -12.20 -19.19 -2.73
N ALA A 208 -13.31 -19.39 -3.41
CA ALA A 208 -13.74 -20.72 -3.81
C ALA A 208 -12.80 -21.25 -4.90
N CYS A 209 -12.19 -22.41 -4.70
CA CYS A 209 -11.33 -23.00 -5.73
C CYS A 209 -12.08 -24.00 -6.62
N ARG A 210 -13.11 -24.65 -6.10
CA ARG A 210 -13.97 -25.58 -6.84
C ARG A 210 -15.25 -25.90 -6.05
N THR A 211 -16.24 -26.48 -6.71
CA THR A 211 -17.35 -27.16 -6.05
C THR A 211 -16.91 -28.48 -5.41
N LEU A 212 -17.59 -28.96 -4.38
CA LEU A 212 -17.22 -30.21 -3.70
C LEU A 212 -17.44 -31.45 -4.58
N ASP A 213 -18.40 -31.40 -5.50
CA ASP A 213 -18.66 -32.43 -6.49
C ASP A 213 -17.71 -32.40 -7.71
N ASN A 214 -16.78 -31.43 -7.73
CA ASN A 214 -15.85 -31.15 -8.83
C ASN A 214 -16.52 -30.79 -10.17
N SER A 215 -17.80 -30.47 -10.19
CA SER A 215 -18.50 -30.08 -11.42
C SER A 215 -18.01 -28.71 -11.96
N THR A 216 -17.51 -27.85 -11.09
CA THR A 216 -16.97 -26.54 -11.46
C THR A 216 -15.63 -26.27 -10.77
N ILE A 217 -14.64 -25.88 -11.56
CA ILE A 217 -13.30 -25.51 -11.09
C ILE A 217 -13.09 -24.02 -11.38
N PHE A 218 -12.79 -23.24 -10.34
CA PHE A 218 -12.55 -21.78 -10.46
C PHE A 218 -11.06 -21.45 -10.55
N GLY A 219 -10.19 -22.38 -10.15
CA GLY A 219 -8.76 -22.21 -10.23
C GLY A 219 -7.97 -23.46 -9.89
N LYS A 220 -6.68 -23.40 -10.20
CA LYS A 220 -5.71 -24.49 -9.96
C LYS A 220 -4.96 -24.23 -8.66
N ALA A 221 -4.94 -25.23 -7.78
CA ALA A 221 -4.13 -25.24 -6.55
C ALA A 221 -2.94 -26.22 -6.72
N TYR A 222 -1.71 -25.79 -6.38
CA TYR A 222 -0.48 -26.57 -6.54
C TYR A 222 0.59 -26.15 -5.52
#